data_c184167029b49cc836324186c3801db9
#
_entry.id   c184167029b49cc836324186c3801db9
#
_cell.length_a   1.000
_cell.length_b   1.000
_cell.length_c   1.000
_cell.angle_alpha   90.00
_cell.angle_beta   90.00
_cell.angle_gamma   90.00
#
_symmetry.space_group_name_H-M   'P 1'
#
loop_
_entity.id
_entity.type
_entity.pdbx_description
1 polymer ?
#
loop_
_entity_poly.entity_id
_entity_poly.type
_entity_poly.pdbx_seq_one_letter_code
_entity_poly.pdbx_strand_id
1 'polypeptide(L)'
;MCLLIAEEIGPLEELEHFSCHVCGAELNYAVGMARLGNDVSYISKVGVDPFGKCICNFLKANGIHDDYVWTDDDHMTGFQMKEKVLEGDPTVANIRKHTAFSHFRPADLSGIDWTGVDHLHVTGIPLALSESCRETIYTLMMRAHGKGVRISFDPNLRPMLWKSQEIMARVINDAAQYADIVMPGLNEGRSLTGMDNERDIAGYYLQRGVQTVVIKMGGSHGTYIRTADDQEYRVPSYHVDHVVDTVGAGDGFAVGFTSAILDGLSLEDAARRGAAIGAMAIQVAGDNEGLPTREQLAVFQQNA
;
A
#
# COMPACT_ATOMS: atom_id res chain seq x y z
N MET A 1 9.91 4.39 -4.18
CA MET A 1 11.38 4.24 -4.05
C MET A 1 11.92 3.49 -5.26
N CYS A 2 13.20 3.65 -5.58
CA CYS A 2 13.86 2.69 -6.46
C CYS A 2 14.21 1.40 -5.72
N LEU A 3 14.19 0.28 -6.44
CA LEU A 3 14.55 -1.05 -5.97
C LEU A 3 15.69 -1.57 -6.84
N LEU A 4 16.84 -1.79 -6.23
CA LEU A 4 17.98 -2.43 -6.86
C LEU A 4 17.93 -3.93 -6.51
N ILE A 5 17.61 -4.78 -7.48
CA ILE A 5 17.56 -6.24 -7.32
C ILE A 5 18.88 -6.81 -7.82
N ALA A 6 19.54 -7.60 -6.99
CA ALA A 6 20.76 -8.29 -7.36
C ALA A 6 20.52 -9.26 -8.52
N GLU A 7 21.45 -9.30 -9.48
CA GLU A 7 21.41 -10.23 -10.61
C GLU A 7 22.11 -11.55 -10.29
N GLU A 8 23.04 -11.52 -9.32
CA GLU A 8 23.77 -12.68 -8.80
C GLU A 8 23.24 -13.08 -7.41
N ILE A 9 23.55 -14.32 -7.00
CA ILE A 9 23.28 -14.84 -5.67
C ILE A 9 24.50 -14.61 -4.80
N GLY A 10 24.32 -13.97 -3.65
CA GLY A 10 25.39 -13.68 -2.71
C GLY A 10 24.99 -12.56 -1.74
N PRO A 11 25.82 -12.25 -0.73
CA PRO A 11 25.58 -11.15 0.19
C PRO A 11 25.71 -9.80 -0.53
N LEU A 12 24.83 -8.85 -0.23
CA LEU A 12 24.71 -7.57 -0.95
C LEU A 12 26.03 -6.79 -1.09
N GLU A 13 26.92 -6.88 -0.12
CA GLU A 13 28.21 -6.20 -0.09
C GLU A 13 29.25 -6.77 -1.07
N GLU A 14 28.99 -7.94 -1.63
CA GLU A 14 29.92 -8.64 -2.56
C GLU A 14 29.41 -8.61 -4.02
N LEU A 15 28.19 -8.06 -4.26
CA LEU A 15 27.57 -8.10 -5.59
C LEU A 15 27.90 -6.85 -6.40
N GLU A 16 28.11 -7.06 -7.71
CA GLU A 16 28.49 -6.00 -8.64
C GLU A 16 27.35 -5.56 -9.56
N HIS A 17 26.36 -6.45 -9.85
CA HIS A 17 25.32 -6.15 -10.84
C HIS A 17 23.92 -6.14 -10.20
N PHE A 18 23.19 -5.08 -10.52
CA PHE A 18 21.81 -4.87 -10.05
C PHE A 18 20.93 -4.35 -11.17
N SER A 19 19.73 -4.90 -11.29
CA SER A 19 18.67 -4.32 -12.10
C SER A 19 17.90 -3.26 -11.28
N CYS A 20 17.50 -2.16 -11.95
CA CYS A 20 16.78 -1.06 -11.30
C CYS A 20 15.29 -1.14 -11.61
N HIS A 21 14.47 -1.25 -10.57
CA HIS A 21 13.03 -1.27 -10.60
C HIS A 21 12.45 -0.12 -9.77
N VAL A 22 11.13 0.02 -9.75
CA VAL A 22 10.43 0.98 -8.91
C VAL A 22 9.43 0.24 -8.03
N CYS A 23 9.42 0.55 -6.74
CA CYS A 23 8.61 -0.14 -5.73
C CYS A 23 8.07 0.82 -4.67
N GLY A 24 7.18 0.29 -3.84
CA GLY A 24 6.58 0.96 -2.68
C GLY A 24 5.09 0.68 -2.63
N ALA A 25 4.54 0.46 -1.44
CA ALA A 25 3.16 0.04 -1.27
C ALA A 25 2.15 0.99 -1.95
N GLU A 26 2.31 2.28 -1.75
CA GLU A 26 1.45 3.30 -2.37
C GLU A 26 1.64 3.35 -3.90
N LEU A 27 2.87 3.08 -4.38
CA LEU A 27 3.15 3.05 -5.81
C LEU A 27 2.59 1.76 -6.44
N ASN A 28 2.73 0.63 -5.78
CA ASN A 28 2.12 -0.64 -6.21
C ASN A 28 0.60 -0.47 -6.33
N TYR A 29 -0.02 0.17 -5.32
CA TYR A 29 -1.43 0.50 -5.36
C TYR A 29 -1.77 1.40 -6.57
N ALA A 30 -1.02 2.48 -6.80
CA ALA A 30 -1.25 3.40 -7.91
C ALA A 30 -1.15 2.70 -9.28
N VAL A 31 -0.13 1.83 -9.47
CA VAL A 31 0.04 1.01 -10.69
C VAL A 31 -1.15 0.08 -10.90
N GLY A 32 -1.58 -0.64 -9.85
CA GLY A 32 -2.72 -1.54 -9.95
C GLY A 32 -4.01 -0.81 -10.32
N MET A 33 -4.28 0.34 -9.69
CA MET A 33 -5.45 1.16 -10.00
C MET A 33 -5.42 1.69 -11.45
N ALA A 34 -4.27 2.16 -11.93
CA ALA A 34 -4.11 2.63 -13.31
C ALA A 34 -4.30 1.48 -14.31
N ARG A 35 -3.74 0.28 -14.06
CA ARG A 35 -3.94 -0.91 -14.91
C ARG A 35 -5.40 -1.37 -14.97
N LEU A 36 -6.17 -1.11 -13.90
CA LEU A 36 -7.62 -1.33 -13.89
C LEU A 36 -8.42 -0.18 -14.53
N GLY A 37 -7.76 0.80 -15.17
CA GLY A 37 -8.38 1.87 -15.92
C GLY A 37 -8.91 3.03 -15.08
N ASN A 38 -8.44 3.19 -13.84
CA ASN A 38 -8.73 4.38 -13.03
C ASN A 38 -7.78 5.52 -13.40
N ASP A 39 -8.26 6.75 -13.27
CA ASP A 39 -7.44 7.95 -13.36
C ASP A 39 -6.72 8.18 -12.02
N VAL A 40 -5.38 8.17 -12.03
CA VAL A 40 -4.59 8.11 -10.80
C VAL A 40 -3.57 9.24 -10.74
N SER A 41 -3.61 10.01 -9.67
CA SER A 41 -2.55 10.98 -9.31
C SER A 41 -1.72 10.47 -8.15
N TYR A 42 -0.40 10.55 -8.26
CA TYR A 42 0.52 10.10 -7.23
C TYR A 42 1.08 11.26 -6.42
N ILE A 43 0.93 11.20 -5.10
CA ILE A 43 1.43 12.22 -4.17
C ILE A 43 2.72 11.73 -3.55
N SER A 44 3.85 12.42 -3.82
CA SER A 44 5.15 12.00 -3.30
C SER A 44 6.18 13.14 -3.31
N LYS A 45 7.40 12.85 -2.85
CA LYS A 45 8.55 13.74 -2.94
C LYS A 45 9.81 12.94 -3.27
N VAL A 46 10.57 13.39 -4.25
CA VAL A 46 11.78 12.73 -4.76
C VAL A 46 12.93 13.71 -4.80
N GLY A 47 14.16 13.21 -4.78
CA GLY A 47 15.35 14.03 -4.96
C GLY A 47 15.58 14.44 -6.42
N VAL A 48 16.34 15.51 -6.63
CA VAL A 48 16.85 15.90 -7.97
C VAL A 48 18.04 14.99 -8.33
N ASP A 49 17.76 13.71 -8.56
CA ASP A 49 18.73 12.66 -8.82
C ASP A 49 18.21 11.65 -9.85
N PRO A 50 19.06 10.70 -10.34
CA PRO A 50 18.64 9.70 -11.30
C PRO A 50 17.49 8.80 -10.81
N PHE A 51 17.40 8.48 -9.51
CA PHE A 51 16.34 7.68 -8.95
C PHE A 51 14.99 8.41 -8.95
N GLY A 52 14.99 9.71 -8.62
CA GLY A 52 13.79 10.55 -8.73
C GLY A 52 13.27 10.62 -10.16
N LYS A 53 14.18 10.80 -11.13
CA LYS A 53 13.83 10.76 -12.56
C LYS A 53 13.29 9.39 -12.99
N CYS A 54 13.88 8.31 -12.49
CA CYS A 54 13.41 6.94 -12.75
C CYS A 54 11.97 6.76 -12.28
N ILE A 55 11.63 7.21 -11.07
CA ILE A 55 10.27 7.13 -10.53
C ILE A 55 9.29 7.94 -11.39
N CYS A 56 9.60 9.20 -11.72
CA CYS A 56 8.71 10.03 -12.55
C CYS A 56 8.50 9.42 -13.95
N ASN A 57 9.55 8.89 -14.57
CA ASN A 57 9.43 8.21 -15.87
C ASN A 57 8.56 6.95 -15.76
N PHE A 58 8.70 6.19 -14.68
CA PHE A 58 7.89 5.00 -14.41
C PHE A 58 6.40 5.35 -14.22
N LEU A 59 6.08 6.41 -13.47
CA LEU A 59 4.71 6.89 -13.30
C LEU A 59 4.09 7.23 -14.66
N LYS A 60 4.77 8.02 -15.48
CA LYS A 60 4.32 8.41 -16.84
C LYS A 60 4.11 7.20 -17.74
N ALA A 61 5.05 6.24 -17.71
CA ALA A 61 4.94 5.01 -18.51
C ALA A 61 3.73 4.13 -18.13
N ASN A 62 3.25 4.24 -16.87
CA ASN A 62 2.05 3.55 -16.38
C ASN A 62 0.78 4.42 -16.42
N GLY A 63 0.81 5.61 -17.07
CA GLY A 63 -0.34 6.51 -17.16
C GLY A 63 -0.76 7.14 -15.84
N ILE A 64 0.16 7.27 -14.88
CA ILE A 64 -0.08 7.85 -13.57
C ILE A 64 0.39 9.30 -13.59
N HIS A 65 -0.46 10.23 -13.16
CA HIS A 65 -0.13 11.65 -13.08
C HIS A 65 0.90 11.92 -11.98
N ASP A 66 1.96 12.67 -12.31
CA ASP A 66 3.05 13.03 -11.42
C ASP A 66 3.05 14.53 -11.01
N ASP A 67 1.93 15.24 -11.24
CA ASP A 67 1.78 16.67 -10.94
C ASP A 67 1.97 16.99 -9.43
N TYR A 68 1.73 16.01 -8.57
CA TYR A 68 1.90 16.08 -7.12
C TYR A 68 3.13 15.30 -6.64
N VAL A 69 4.13 15.13 -7.50
CA VAL A 69 5.44 14.62 -7.13
C VAL A 69 6.43 15.77 -7.07
N TRP A 70 6.66 16.29 -5.86
CA TRP A 70 7.58 17.40 -5.64
C TRP A 70 9.04 16.94 -5.68
N THR A 71 9.95 17.86 -6.00
CA THR A 71 11.38 17.62 -5.98
C THR A 71 12.02 18.27 -4.74
N ASP A 72 13.10 17.67 -4.27
CA ASP A 72 13.94 18.14 -3.16
C ASP A 72 15.38 18.27 -3.65
N ASP A 73 15.94 19.47 -3.57
CA ASP A 73 17.30 19.75 -4.04
C ASP A 73 18.37 19.31 -3.03
N ASP A 74 17.99 19.14 -1.77
CA ASP A 74 18.92 18.90 -0.65
C ASP A 74 19.03 17.41 -0.27
N HIS A 75 18.00 16.60 -0.62
CA HIS A 75 17.91 15.21 -0.16
C HIS A 75 17.72 14.23 -1.32
N MET A 76 18.40 13.09 -1.23
CA MET A 76 18.30 12.02 -2.23
C MET A 76 16.94 11.32 -2.20
N THR A 77 16.57 10.75 -3.34
CA THR A 77 15.45 9.80 -3.44
C THR A 77 15.74 8.54 -2.63
N GLY A 78 14.74 8.07 -1.87
CA GLY A 78 14.84 6.80 -1.16
C GLY A 78 14.94 5.60 -2.11
N PHE A 79 15.76 4.62 -1.74
CA PHE A 79 15.91 3.37 -2.49
C PHE A 79 16.09 2.18 -1.54
N GLN A 80 16.00 1.00 -2.08
CA GLN A 80 16.31 -0.24 -1.38
C GLN A 80 17.13 -1.17 -2.28
N MET A 81 17.92 -2.05 -1.65
CA MET A 81 18.63 -3.13 -2.31
C MET A 81 18.07 -4.46 -1.82
N LYS A 82 17.84 -5.39 -2.73
CA LYS A 82 17.28 -6.72 -2.44
C LYS A 82 18.20 -7.80 -2.98
N GLU A 83 18.55 -8.76 -2.14
CA GLU A 83 19.27 -9.96 -2.56
C GLU A 83 18.44 -10.79 -3.54
N LYS A 84 19.15 -11.54 -4.39
CA LYS A 84 18.57 -12.64 -5.15
C LYS A 84 18.82 -13.94 -4.40
N VAL A 85 17.75 -14.63 -4.02
CA VAL A 85 17.82 -15.92 -3.34
C VAL A 85 17.13 -16.99 -4.17
N LEU A 86 17.56 -18.25 -4.00
CA LEU A 86 16.85 -19.41 -4.59
C LEU A 86 15.76 -19.94 -3.67
N GLU A 87 15.97 -19.81 -2.36
CA GLU A 87 15.05 -20.27 -1.33
C GLU A 87 15.12 -19.33 -0.12
N GLY A 88 14.00 -19.18 0.60
CA GLY A 88 13.91 -18.33 1.78
C GLY A 88 13.65 -16.84 1.48
N ASP A 89 13.72 -16.03 2.52
CA ASP A 89 13.48 -14.59 2.41
C ASP A 89 14.79 -13.86 2.08
N PRO A 90 14.80 -12.98 1.05
CA PRO A 90 15.97 -12.18 0.69
C PRO A 90 16.28 -11.12 1.75
N THR A 91 17.55 -10.83 1.95
CA THR A 91 17.97 -9.63 2.70
C THR A 91 17.59 -8.39 1.92
N VAL A 92 17.02 -7.40 2.62
CA VAL A 92 16.64 -6.11 2.04
C VAL A 92 17.27 -4.97 2.85
N ALA A 93 18.15 -4.22 2.21
CA ALA A 93 18.70 -2.99 2.75
C ALA A 93 17.85 -1.78 2.34
N ASN A 94 17.24 -1.12 3.32
CA ASN A 94 16.34 0.00 3.09
C ASN A 94 17.00 1.34 3.42
N ILE A 95 17.11 2.22 2.44
CA ILE A 95 17.60 3.59 2.57
C ILE A 95 16.40 4.54 2.50
N ARG A 96 15.75 4.77 3.65
CA ARG A 96 14.52 5.55 3.77
C ARG A 96 14.62 6.77 4.68
N LYS A 97 15.59 6.79 5.62
CA LYS A 97 15.83 7.92 6.53
C LYS A 97 16.62 9.01 5.81
N HIS A 98 16.32 10.27 6.13
CA HIS A 98 17.01 11.43 5.55
C HIS A 98 16.94 11.50 4.02
N THR A 99 15.90 10.94 3.43
CA THR A 99 15.61 11.02 1.99
C THR A 99 14.60 12.14 1.71
N ALA A 100 14.46 12.54 0.46
CA ALA A 100 13.53 13.58 0.03
C ALA A 100 12.11 13.38 0.60
N PHE A 101 11.57 12.16 0.51
CA PHE A 101 10.24 11.86 1.03
C PHE A 101 10.18 11.97 2.57
N SER A 102 11.26 11.65 3.29
CA SER A 102 11.28 11.82 4.76
C SER A 102 11.22 13.29 5.21
N HIS A 103 11.42 14.24 4.27
CA HIS A 103 11.28 15.69 4.46
C HIS A 103 9.99 16.26 3.83
N PHE A 104 9.01 15.40 3.59
CA PHE A 104 7.69 15.83 3.13
C PHE A 104 6.98 16.65 4.22
N ARG A 105 6.39 17.79 3.86
CA ARG A 105 5.84 18.78 4.80
C ARG A 105 4.41 19.13 4.43
N PRO A 106 3.56 19.52 5.41
CA PRO A 106 2.19 19.99 5.13
C PRO A 106 2.10 21.13 4.11
N ALA A 107 3.14 21.97 4.01
CA ALA A 107 3.22 23.06 3.03
C ALA A 107 3.33 22.53 1.58
N ASP A 108 3.93 21.38 1.39
CA ASP A 108 4.09 20.74 0.06
C ASP A 108 2.71 20.33 -0.51
N LEU A 109 1.70 20.12 0.34
CA LEU A 109 0.32 19.80 -0.06
C LEU A 109 -0.47 21.02 -0.59
N SER A 110 0.17 22.19 -0.72
CA SER A 110 -0.46 23.37 -1.31
C SER A 110 -0.68 23.12 -2.81
N GLY A 111 -1.88 23.47 -3.29
CA GLY A 111 -2.20 23.36 -4.72
C GLY A 111 -2.76 22.00 -5.16
N ILE A 112 -2.96 21.02 -4.26
CA ILE A 112 -3.71 19.81 -4.62
C ILE A 112 -5.16 20.19 -4.92
N ASP A 113 -5.58 19.89 -6.14
CA ASP A 113 -6.98 20.03 -6.55
C ASP A 113 -7.74 18.75 -6.20
N TRP A 114 -8.78 18.90 -5.40
CA TRP A 114 -9.65 17.80 -4.97
C TRP A 114 -10.91 17.66 -5.85
N THR A 115 -11.03 18.46 -6.89
CA THR A 115 -12.20 18.40 -7.79
C THR A 115 -12.21 17.09 -8.57
N GLY A 116 -13.30 16.32 -8.43
CA GLY A 116 -13.44 15.03 -9.10
C GLY A 116 -12.61 13.89 -8.48
N VAL A 117 -12.02 14.09 -7.31
CA VAL A 117 -11.33 13.02 -6.58
C VAL A 117 -12.34 12.21 -5.78
N ASP A 118 -12.51 10.95 -6.13
CA ASP A 118 -13.46 10.03 -5.47
C ASP A 118 -12.82 9.30 -4.28
N HIS A 119 -11.50 9.06 -4.35
CA HIS A 119 -10.81 8.19 -3.40
C HIS A 119 -9.37 8.60 -3.13
N LEU A 120 -8.95 8.49 -1.87
CA LEU A 120 -7.57 8.60 -1.42
C LEU A 120 -7.14 7.30 -0.76
N HIS A 121 -6.02 6.73 -1.18
CA HIS A 121 -5.40 5.59 -0.50
C HIS A 121 -4.14 6.02 0.23
N VAL A 122 -4.00 5.58 1.48
CA VAL A 122 -2.84 5.90 2.34
C VAL A 122 -2.38 4.63 3.05
N THR A 123 -1.06 4.48 3.24
CA THR A 123 -0.51 3.44 4.10
C THR A 123 0.09 4.00 5.39
N GLY A 124 0.38 3.12 6.36
CA GLY A 124 1.04 3.50 7.60
C GLY A 124 2.54 3.76 7.46
N ILE A 125 3.17 3.43 6.32
CA ILE A 125 4.63 3.58 6.12
C ILE A 125 5.10 5.02 6.27
N PRO A 126 4.48 6.02 5.61
CA PRO A 126 4.90 7.42 5.73
C PRO A 126 4.86 7.95 7.16
N LEU A 127 3.92 7.49 7.98
CA LEU A 127 3.76 7.90 9.37
C LEU A 127 4.97 7.55 10.25
N ALA A 128 5.76 6.54 9.82
CA ALA A 128 6.92 6.04 10.54
C ALA A 128 8.24 6.75 10.15
N LEU A 129 8.29 7.46 9.02
CA LEU A 129 9.55 7.95 8.44
C LEU A 129 10.11 9.16 9.17
N SER A 130 9.25 10.13 9.49
CA SER A 130 9.62 11.34 10.23
C SER A 130 8.38 12.00 10.85
N GLU A 131 8.61 12.97 11.73
CA GLU A 131 7.54 13.78 12.31
C GLU A 131 6.85 14.64 11.25
N SER A 132 7.62 15.27 10.36
CA SER A 132 7.07 16.09 9.27
C SER A 132 6.24 15.26 8.27
N CYS A 133 6.67 14.04 7.90
CA CYS A 133 5.86 13.12 7.11
C CYS A 133 4.55 12.79 7.82
N ARG A 134 4.60 12.48 9.11
CA ARG A 134 3.40 12.18 9.91
C ARG A 134 2.40 13.32 9.89
N GLU A 135 2.86 14.53 10.18
CA GLU A 135 2.03 15.75 10.11
C GLU A 135 1.44 15.96 8.72
N THR A 136 2.23 15.69 7.68
CA THR A 136 1.79 15.81 6.28
C THR A 136 0.68 14.82 5.96
N ILE A 137 0.84 13.55 6.36
CA ILE A 137 -0.17 12.52 6.12
C ILE A 137 -1.45 12.80 6.90
N TYR A 138 -1.37 13.20 8.15
CA TYR A 138 -2.55 13.65 8.89
C TYR A 138 -3.25 14.83 8.20
N THR A 139 -2.48 15.82 7.75
CA THR A 139 -3.02 16.98 7.03
C THR A 139 -3.68 16.57 5.72
N LEU A 140 -3.07 15.65 4.97
CA LEU A 140 -3.61 15.10 3.73
C LEU A 140 -4.96 14.42 3.97
N MET A 141 -5.01 13.49 4.94
CA MET A 141 -6.23 12.75 5.28
C MET A 141 -7.34 13.71 5.79
N MET A 142 -7.01 14.66 6.65
CA MET A 142 -7.98 15.65 7.13
C MET A 142 -8.54 16.50 5.99
N ARG A 143 -7.71 16.93 5.03
CA ARG A 143 -8.15 17.71 3.86
C ARG A 143 -9.07 16.90 2.96
N ALA A 144 -8.71 15.64 2.66
CA ALA A 144 -9.51 14.72 1.87
C ALA A 144 -10.88 14.47 2.53
N HIS A 145 -10.88 14.13 3.82
CA HIS A 145 -12.11 13.93 4.61
C HIS A 145 -13.00 15.19 4.59
N GLY A 146 -12.42 16.37 4.79
CA GLY A 146 -13.15 17.64 4.75
C GLY A 146 -13.72 18.01 3.36
N LYS A 147 -13.28 17.32 2.30
CA LYS A 147 -13.80 17.44 0.93
C LYS A 147 -14.79 16.33 0.55
N GLY A 148 -15.07 15.39 1.46
CA GLY A 148 -15.94 14.24 1.20
C GLY A 148 -15.29 13.18 0.33
N VAL A 149 -13.97 13.20 0.17
CA VAL A 149 -13.20 12.14 -0.53
C VAL A 149 -13.15 10.92 0.38
N ARG A 150 -13.52 9.76 -0.17
CA ARG A 150 -13.42 8.48 0.56
C ARG A 150 -11.97 8.10 0.80
N ILE A 151 -11.64 7.68 2.01
CA ILE A 151 -10.27 7.33 2.37
C ILE A 151 -10.17 5.85 2.71
N SER A 152 -9.25 5.12 2.05
CA SER A 152 -8.81 3.80 2.50
C SER A 152 -7.42 3.87 3.13
N PHE A 153 -7.25 3.14 4.21
CA PHE A 153 -6.01 3.10 4.98
C PHE A 153 -5.54 1.65 5.19
N ASP A 154 -4.35 1.34 4.70
CA ASP A 154 -3.66 0.08 5.00
C ASP A 154 -2.57 0.34 6.04
N PRO A 155 -2.62 -0.20 7.25
CA PRO A 155 -1.59 -0.03 8.27
C PRO A 155 -0.20 -0.39 7.80
N ASN A 156 -0.05 -1.44 7.02
CA ASN A 156 1.18 -1.86 6.34
C ASN A 156 2.42 -1.69 7.24
N LEU A 157 2.40 -2.35 8.39
CA LEU A 157 3.35 -2.12 9.49
C LEU A 157 4.79 -2.39 9.09
N ARG A 158 5.67 -1.55 9.56
CA ARG A 158 7.12 -1.69 9.47
C ARG A 158 7.73 -1.44 10.86
N PRO A 159 7.65 -2.42 11.80
CA PRO A 159 8.04 -2.22 13.20
C PRO A 159 9.43 -1.61 13.38
N MET A 160 10.39 -1.97 12.54
CA MET A 160 11.77 -1.47 12.58
C MET A 160 11.90 0.04 12.34
N LEU A 161 10.89 0.71 11.79
CA LEU A 161 10.90 2.17 11.58
C LEU A 161 10.47 2.94 12.83
N TRP A 162 9.86 2.27 13.81
CA TRP A 162 9.27 2.88 15.00
C TRP A 162 10.19 2.79 16.20
N LYS A 163 10.09 3.75 17.10
CA LYS A 163 10.86 3.77 18.37
C LYS A 163 10.34 2.73 19.37
N SER A 164 9.04 2.44 19.35
CA SER A 164 8.41 1.39 20.15
C SER A 164 7.07 0.96 19.54
N GLN A 165 6.57 -0.21 19.96
CA GLN A 165 5.27 -0.73 19.54
C GLN A 165 4.12 0.17 20.00
N GLU A 166 4.20 0.74 21.20
CA GLU A 166 3.17 1.63 21.73
C GLU A 166 3.04 2.91 20.91
N ILE A 167 4.18 3.50 20.46
CA ILE A 167 4.18 4.68 19.60
C ILE A 167 3.59 4.31 18.24
N MET A 168 3.99 3.18 17.66
CA MET A 168 3.45 2.65 16.41
C MET A 168 1.93 2.49 16.50
N ALA A 169 1.45 1.74 17.48
CA ALA A 169 0.03 1.47 17.66
C ALA A 169 -0.78 2.76 17.84
N ARG A 170 -0.32 3.69 18.67
CA ARG A 170 -0.99 4.97 18.88
C ARG A 170 -1.09 5.76 17.57
N VAL A 171 0.03 5.98 16.87
CA VAL A 171 0.06 6.81 15.67
C VAL A 171 -0.75 6.21 14.53
N ILE A 172 -0.66 4.91 14.32
CA ILE A 172 -1.43 4.21 13.27
C ILE A 172 -2.93 4.26 13.60
N ASN A 173 -3.31 3.99 14.86
CA ASN A 173 -4.71 4.03 15.27
C ASN A 173 -5.29 5.46 15.25
N ASP A 174 -4.48 6.47 15.53
CA ASP A 174 -4.88 7.87 15.41
C ASP A 174 -5.13 8.23 13.92
N ALA A 175 -4.29 7.75 13.00
CA ALA A 175 -4.51 7.96 11.56
C ALA A 175 -5.76 7.23 11.05
N ALA A 176 -6.00 6.01 11.51
CA ALA A 176 -7.14 5.19 11.09
C ALA A 176 -8.50 5.87 11.32
N GLN A 177 -8.62 6.79 12.29
CA GLN A 177 -9.88 7.51 12.57
C GLN A 177 -10.31 8.46 11.43
N TYR A 178 -9.41 8.84 10.53
CA TYR A 178 -9.73 9.66 9.37
C TYR A 178 -10.12 8.85 8.13
N ALA A 179 -10.03 7.51 8.22
CA ALA A 179 -10.33 6.63 7.10
C ALA A 179 -11.76 6.09 7.17
N ASP A 180 -12.40 5.97 5.99
CA ASP A 180 -13.68 5.29 5.86
C ASP A 180 -13.51 3.77 5.85
N ILE A 181 -12.38 3.31 5.27
CA ILE A 181 -12.05 1.89 5.13
C ILE A 181 -10.66 1.63 5.73
N VAL A 182 -10.57 0.68 6.67
CA VAL A 182 -9.28 0.26 7.26
C VAL A 182 -9.04 -1.22 6.94
N MET A 183 -7.83 -1.54 6.41
CA MET A 183 -7.53 -2.85 5.83
C MET A 183 -6.29 -3.53 6.46
N PRO A 184 -6.26 -3.83 7.75
CA PRO A 184 -5.11 -4.48 8.37
C PRO A 184 -5.04 -5.98 8.02
N GLY A 185 -3.83 -6.53 8.04
CA GLY A 185 -3.64 -7.95 8.23
C GLY A 185 -4.05 -8.38 9.65
N LEU A 186 -4.44 -9.63 9.86
CA LEU A 186 -4.87 -10.12 11.18
C LEU A 186 -3.78 -9.88 12.26
N ASN A 187 -2.53 -10.19 11.96
CA ASN A 187 -1.42 -9.97 12.90
C ASN A 187 -1.11 -8.48 13.13
N GLU A 188 -1.29 -7.65 12.10
CA GLU A 188 -1.20 -6.20 12.25
C GLU A 188 -2.28 -5.67 13.19
N GLY A 189 -3.53 -6.11 12.96
CA GLY A 189 -4.65 -5.77 13.82
C GLY A 189 -4.41 -6.15 15.29
N ARG A 190 -3.90 -7.36 15.53
CA ARG A 190 -3.49 -7.82 16.88
C ARG A 190 -2.46 -6.89 17.49
N SER A 191 -1.42 -6.56 16.74
CA SER A 191 -0.33 -5.68 17.21
C SER A 191 -0.79 -4.26 17.51
N LEU A 192 -1.78 -3.76 16.76
CA LEU A 192 -2.29 -2.39 16.87
C LEU A 192 -3.34 -2.23 17.97
N THR A 193 -4.19 -3.26 18.17
CA THR A 193 -5.36 -3.14 19.06
C THR A 193 -5.23 -3.91 20.35
N GLY A 194 -4.33 -4.90 20.41
CA GLY A 194 -4.23 -5.86 21.52
C GLY A 194 -5.38 -6.88 21.55
N MET A 195 -6.22 -6.93 20.50
CA MET A 195 -7.32 -7.88 20.37
C MET A 195 -6.85 -9.13 19.62
N ASP A 196 -7.41 -10.31 19.94
CA ASP A 196 -6.92 -11.59 19.40
C ASP A 196 -7.62 -12.02 18.11
N ASN A 197 -8.88 -11.65 17.93
CA ASN A 197 -9.69 -12.11 16.80
C ASN A 197 -10.15 -10.97 15.89
N GLU A 198 -10.53 -11.32 14.68
CA GLU A 198 -10.93 -10.37 13.63
C GLU A 198 -12.17 -9.54 13.99
N ARG A 199 -13.12 -10.13 14.72
CA ARG A 199 -14.35 -9.43 15.11
C ARG A 199 -14.09 -8.31 16.10
N ASP A 200 -13.26 -8.57 17.10
CA ASP A 200 -12.90 -7.58 18.12
C ASP A 200 -11.99 -6.50 17.53
N ILE A 201 -11.04 -6.88 16.67
CA ILE A 201 -10.20 -5.91 15.91
C ILE A 201 -11.08 -4.99 15.07
N ALA A 202 -12.04 -5.53 14.33
CA ALA A 202 -12.97 -4.71 13.55
C ALA A 202 -13.81 -3.81 14.45
N GLY A 203 -14.34 -4.35 15.56
CA GLY A 203 -15.09 -3.58 16.54
C GLY A 203 -14.32 -2.39 17.12
N TYR A 204 -13.01 -2.56 17.34
CA TYR A 204 -12.13 -1.50 17.81
C TYR A 204 -12.11 -0.29 16.88
N TYR A 205 -12.00 -0.49 15.57
CA TYR A 205 -11.97 0.58 14.57
C TYR A 205 -13.36 1.18 14.31
N LEU A 206 -14.39 0.35 14.24
CA LEU A 206 -15.78 0.81 14.06
C LEU A 206 -16.23 1.74 15.18
N GLN A 207 -15.89 1.43 16.45
CA GLN A 207 -16.16 2.30 17.59
C GLN A 207 -15.44 3.67 17.52
N ARG A 208 -14.46 3.81 16.63
CA ARG A 208 -13.69 5.03 16.41
C ARG A 208 -14.08 5.78 15.15
N GLY A 209 -15.20 5.41 14.52
CA GLY A 209 -15.80 6.13 13.39
C GLY A 209 -15.47 5.55 12.01
N VAL A 210 -14.62 4.52 11.91
CA VAL A 210 -14.39 3.82 10.65
C VAL A 210 -15.69 3.17 10.18
N GLN A 211 -16.01 3.27 8.89
CA GLN A 211 -17.26 2.74 8.34
C GLN A 211 -17.15 1.26 7.94
N THR A 212 -15.99 0.86 7.45
CA THR A 212 -15.74 -0.52 6.97
C THR A 212 -14.35 -0.99 7.41
N VAL A 213 -14.29 -2.14 8.06
CA VAL A 213 -13.03 -2.77 8.44
C VAL A 213 -12.88 -4.08 7.70
N VAL A 214 -11.74 -4.25 7.04
CA VAL A 214 -11.42 -5.41 6.20
C VAL A 214 -10.17 -6.08 6.75
N ILE A 215 -10.32 -7.22 7.40
CA ILE A 215 -9.20 -7.96 7.98
C ILE A 215 -8.69 -9.00 6.98
N LYS A 216 -7.47 -8.80 6.50
CA LYS A 216 -6.77 -9.74 5.63
C LYS A 216 -6.19 -10.86 6.50
N MET A 217 -6.79 -12.06 6.45
CA MET A 217 -6.38 -13.18 7.31
C MET A 217 -5.37 -14.10 6.63
N GLY A 218 -5.19 -13.96 5.33
CA GLY A 218 -4.24 -14.71 4.51
C GLY A 218 -4.59 -16.20 4.33
N GLY A 219 -3.87 -16.86 3.43
CA GLY A 219 -3.94 -18.30 3.23
C GLY A 219 -5.36 -18.85 3.15
N SER A 220 -5.65 -19.92 3.89
CA SER A 220 -6.96 -20.59 3.95
C SER A 220 -8.04 -19.84 4.74
N HIS A 221 -7.70 -18.75 5.44
CA HIS A 221 -8.64 -18.04 6.31
C HIS A 221 -9.40 -16.91 5.59
N GLY A 222 -8.92 -16.46 4.44
CA GLY A 222 -9.59 -15.49 3.59
C GLY A 222 -9.60 -14.07 4.16
N THR A 223 -10.72 -13.42 4.01
CA THR A 223 -10.96 -12.03 4.42
C THR A 223 -12.21 -11.94 5.28
N TYR A 224 -12.14 -11.19 6.36
CA TYR A 224 -13.27 -10.83 7.19
C TYR A 224 -13.58 -9.34 7.04
N ILE A 225 -14.86 -9.00 6.84
CA ILE A 225 -15.34 -7.63 6.72
C ILE A 225 -16.40 -7.38 7.78
N ARG A 226 -16.36 -6.22 8.42
CA ARG A 226 -17.42 -5.72 9.28
C ARG A 226 -17.66 -4.25 9.03
N THR A 227 -18.93 -3.83 9.05
CA THR A 227 -19.35 -2.46 8.77
C THR A 227 -19.96 -1.80 10.00
N ALA A 228 -20.11 -0.48 9.96
CA ALA A 228 -20.69 0.30 11.06
C ALA A 228 -22.19 0.02 11.27
N ASP A 229 -22.90 -0.46 10.25
CA ASP A 229 -24.27 -0.97 10.33
C ASP A 229 -24.37 -2.46 10.70
N ASP A 230 -23.29 -3.01 11.26
CA ASP A 230 -23.17 -4.37 11.83
C ASP A 230 -23.34 -5.52 10.82
N GLN A 231 -23.06 -5.27 9.53
CA GLN A 231 -22.98 -6.33 8.54
C GLN A 231 -21.63 -7.04 8.64
N GLU A 232 -21.63 -8.36 8.48
CA GLU A 232 -20.42 -9.18 8.54
C GLU A 232 -20.33 -10.09 7.31
N TYR A 233 -19.13 -10.18 6.72
CA TYR A 233 -18.85 -11.03 5.57
C TYR A 233 -17.58 -11.82 5.80
N ARG A 234 -17.56 -13.06 5.29
CA ARG A 234 -16.34 -13.89 5.20
C ARG A 234 -16.17 -14.36 3.77
N VAL A 235 -15.06 -13.99 3.18
CA VAL A 235 -14.77 -14.30 1.79
C VAL A 235 -13.50 -15.15 1.74
N PRO A 236 -13.55 -16.36 1.12
CA PRO A 236 -12.37 -17.22 1.01
C PRO A 236 -11.30 -16.59 0.12
N SER A 237 -10.05 -16.97 0.35
CA SER A 237 -8.95 -16.67 -0.57
C SER A 237 -9.00 -17.61 -1.77
N TYR A 238 -8.39 -17.18 -2.88
CA TYR A 238 -8.10 -18.09 -3.99
C TYR A 238 -6.95 -19.04 -3.63
N HIS A 239 -7.05 -20.27 -4.08
CA HIS A 239 -5.94 -21.20 -3.98
C HIS A 239 -4.86 -20.86 -5.01
N VAL A 240 -3.61 -20.90 -4.60
CA VAL A 240 -2.45 -20.66 -5.48
C VAL A 240 -1.49 -21.82 -5.33
N ASP A 241 -1.33 -22.59 -6.41
CA ASP A 241 -0.46 -23.78 -6.42
C ASP A 241 1.02 -23.40 -6.32
N HIS A 242 1.41 -22.24 -6.85
CA HIS A 242 2.80 -21.83 -6.92
C HIS A 242 2.98 -20.38 -6.48
N VAL A 243 3.49 -20.20 -5.28
CA VAL A 243 3.83 -18.87 -4.74
C VAL A 243 5.29 -18.58 -5.09
N VAL A 244 5.51 -17.49 -5.83
CA VAL A 244 6.84 -17.02 -6.25
C VAL A 244 7.39 -15.98 -5.27
N ASP A 245 6.57 -14.97 -4.94
CA ASP A 245 6.93 -13.91 -3.98
C ASP A 245 5.66 -13.46 -3.26
N THR A 246 5.72 -13.26 -1.96
CA THR A 246 4.56 -12.78 -1.17
C THR A 246 4.45 -11.25 -1.12
N VAL A 247 5.47 -10.55 -1.62
CA VAL A 247 5.49 -9.08 -1.68
C VAL A 247 4.39 -8.57 -2.63
N GLY A 248 3.75 -7.47 -2.26
CA GLY A 248 2.68 -6.87 -3.07
C GLY A 248 1.28 -7.51 -2.92
N ALA A 249 1.14 -8.68 -2.26
CA ALA A 249 -0.16 -9.33 -2.08
C ALA A 249 -1.19 -8.44 -1.36
N GLY A 250 -0.74 -7.75 -0.30
CA GLY A 250 -1.57 -6.81 0.46
C GLY A 250 -1.96 -5.59 -0.36
N ASP A 251 -1.01 -5.04 -1.10
CA ASP A 251 -1.22 -3.90 -2.00
C ASP A 251 -2.19 -4.29 -3.13
N GLY A 252 -2.00 -5.49 -3.74
CA GLY A 252 -2.90 -6.05 -4.75
C GLY A 252 -4.32 -6.27 -4.21
N PHE A 253 -4.45 -6.75 -2.97
CA PHE A 253 -5.74 -6.85 -2.31
C PHE A 253 -6.42 -5.48 -2.18
N ALA A 254 -5.68 -4.46 -1.71
CA ALA A 254 -6.20 -3.10 -1.57
C ALA A 254 -6.66 -2.53 -2.92
N VAL A 255 -5.88 -2.73 -4.00
CA VAL A 255 -6.26 -2.37 -5.38
C VAL A 255 -7.59 -3.01 -5.76
N GLY A 256 -7.70 -4.33 -5.63
CA GLY A 256 -8.90 -5.06 -6.02
C GLY A 256 -10.13 -4.62 -5.24
N PHE A 257 -9.98 -4.51 -3.91
CA PHE A 257 -11.07 -4.09 -3.03
C PHE A 257 -11.57 -2.68 -3.37
N THR A 258 -10.66 -1.71 -3.42
CA THR A 258 -11.05 -0.32 -3.65
C THR A 258 -11.54 -0.07 -5.08
N SER A 259 -10.94 -0.70 -6.10
CA SER A 259 -11.44 -0.60 -7.48
C SER A 259 -12.87 -1.14 -7.61
N ALA A 260 -13.20 -2.23 -6.90
CA ALA A 260 -14.55 -2.78 -6.90
C ALA A 260 -15.56 -1.83 -6.22
N ILE A 261 -15.16 -1.20 -5.11
CA ILE A 261 -15.99 -0.18 -4.45
C ILE A 261 -16.25 1.01 -5.37
N LEU A 262 -15.24 1.47 -6.12
CA LEU A 262 -15.40 2.55 -7.10
C LEU A 262 -16.28 2.13 -8.28
N ASP A 263 -16.24 0.87 -8.69
CA ASP A 263 -17.15 0.29 -9.69
C ASP A 263 -18.58 0.07 -9.15
N GLY A 264 -18.88 0.36 -7.88
CA GLY A 264 -20.20 0.18 -7.25
C GLY A 264 -20.58 -1.26 -6.91
N LEU A 265 -19.61 -2.16 -6.80
CA LEU A 265 -19.83 -3.55 -6.43
C LEU A 265 -20.11 -3.72 -4.93
N SER A 266 -20.70 -4.86 -4.56
CA SER A 266 -20.90 -5.23 -3.15
C SER A 266 -19.57 -5.41 -2.40
N LEU A 267 -19.58 -5.29 -1.06
CA LEU A 267 -18.40 -5.53 -0.22
C LEU A 267 -17.86 -6.95 -0.38
N GLU A 268 -18.75 -7.92 -0.60
CA GLU A 268 -18.36 -9.31 -0.82
C GLU A 268 -17.63 -9.48 -2.15
N ASP A 269 -18.15 -8.89 -3.24
CA ASP A 269 -17.48 -8.91 -4.54
C ASP A 269 -16.21 -8.10 -4.54
N ALA A 270 -16.15 -7.00 -3.77
CA ALA A 270 -14.92 -6.22 -3.56
C ALA A 270 -13.83 -7.07 -2.88
N ALA A 271 -14.18 -7.84 -1.85
CA ALA A 271 -13.22 -8.75 -1.22
C ALA A 271 -12.79 -9.89 -2.15
N ARG A 272 -13.70 -10.43 -2.97
CA ARG A 272 -13.37 -11.45 -3.99
C ARG A 272 -12.39 -10.90 -5.01
N ARG A 273 -12.61 -9.68 -5.52
CA ARG A 273 -11.67 -9.00 -6.45
C ARG A 273 -10.33 -8.74 -5.77
N GLY A 274 -10.34 -8.27 -4.51
CA GLY A 274 -9.13 -8.08 -3.71
C GLY A 274 -8.32 -9.38 -3.56
N ALA A 275 -9.00 -10.46 -3.19
CA ALA A 275 -8.39 -11.79 -3.06
C ALA A 275 -7.82 -12.29 -4.40
N ALA A 276 -8.52 -12.07 -5.52
CA ALA A 276 -8.05 -12.45 -6.85
C ALA A 276 -6.76 -11.71 -7.22
N ILE A 277 -6.71 -10.39 -7.09
CA ILE A 277 -5.52 -9.60 -7.42
C ILE A 277 -4.36 -9.92 -6.47
N GLY A 278 -4.63 -10.09 -5.17
CA GLY A 278 -3.62 -10.56 -4.23
C GLY A 278 -3.04 -11.94 -4.60
N ALA A 279 -3.88 -12.86 -5.04
CA ALA A 279 -3.45 -14.18 -5.53
C ALA A 279 -2.64 -14.09 -6.83
N MET A 280 -2.99 -13.20 -7.76
CA MET A 280 -2.23 -12.97 -8.99
C MET A 280 -0.85 -12.35 -8.68
N ALA A 281 -0.78 -11.39 -7.76
CA ALA A 281 0.45 -10.71 -7.39
C ALA A 281 1.54 -11.67 -6.89
N ILE A 282 1.17 -12.69 -6.09
CA ILE A 282 2.14 -13.63 -5.51
C ILE A 282 2.66 -14.70 -6.48
N GLN A 283 2.13 -14.78 -7.69
CA GLN A 283 2.56 -15.74 -8.72
C GLN A 283 3.69 -15.23 -9.62
N VAL A 284 4.08 -13.98 -9.46
CA VAL A 284 5.10 -13.31 -10.28
C VAL A 284 6.14 -12.68 -9.37
N ALA A 285 7.41 -12.75 -9.75
CA ALA A 285 8.47 -12.06 -9.03
C ALA A 285 8.37 -10.54 -9.24
N GLY A 286 8.60 -9.77 -8.18
CA GLY A 286 8.55 -8.31 -8.18
C GLY A 286 7.40 -7.74 -7.38
N ASP A 287 7.42 -6.41 -7.19
CA ASP A 287 6.49 -5.72 -6.29
C ASP A 287 5.15 -5.37 -6.95
N ASN A 288 5.15 -5.09 -8.28
CA ASN A 288 3.97 -4.65 -9.03
C ASN A 288 3.80 -5.31 -10.41
N GLU A 289 4.70 -6.20 -10.77
CA GLU A 289 4.68 -6.92 -12.04
C GLU A 289 3.45 -7.83 -12.17
N GLY A 290 3.02 -8.45 -11.08
CA GLY A 290 1.86 -9.36 -11.04
C GLY A 290 0.50 -8.66 -10.96
N LEU A 291 0.44 -7.32 -10.89
CA LEU A 291 -0.83 -6.58 -10.86
C LEU A 291 -1.50 -6.61 -12.25
N PRO A 292 -2.78 -7.06 -12.34
CA PRO A 292 -3.42 -7.32 -13.62
C PRO A 292 -4.04 -6.08 -14.28
N THR A 293 -4.29 -6.19 -15.59
CA THR A 293 -5.32 -5.39 -16.28
C THR A 293 -6.73 -5.94 -16.01
N ARG A 294 -7.78 -5.21 -16.43
CA ARG A 294 -9.17 -5.69 -16.30
C ARG A 294 -9.40 -6.99 -17.07
N GLU A 295 -8.80 -7.15 -18.25
CA GLU A 295 -8.92 -8.36 -19.06
C GLU A 295 -8.24 -9.56 -18.39
N GLN A 296 -7.03 -9.37 -17.86
CA GLN A 296 -6.31 -10.43 -17.15
C GLN A 296 -7.05 -10.86 -15.88
N LEU A 297 -7.60 -9.90 -15.13
CA LEU A 297 -8.42 -10.18 -13.95
C LEU A 297 -9.67 -10.99 -14.31
N ALA A 298 -10.38 -10.59 -15.39
CA ALA A 298 -11.59 -11.31 -15.83
C ALA A 298 -11.28 -12.75 -16.22
N VAL A 299 -10.16 -12.98 -16.92
CA VAL A 299 -9.71 -14.34 -17.28
C VAL A 299 -9.37 -15.16 -16.03
N PHE A 300 -8.66 -14.57 -15.06
CA PHE A 300 -8.33 -15.25 -13.82
C PHE A 300 -9.60 -15.67 -13.05
N GLN A 301 -10.56 -14.75 -12.89
CA GLN A 301 -11.80 -15.03 -12.15
C GLN A 301 -12.72 -16.04 -12.83
N GLN A 302 -12.61 -16.26 -14.15
CA GLN A 302 -13.38 -17.29 -14.86
C GLN A 302 -12.77 -18.69 -14.70
N ASN A 303 -11.49 -18.80 -14.42
CA ASN A 303 -10.75 -20.06 -14.34
C ASN A 303 -10.48 -20.54 -12.91
N ALA A 304 -10.82 -19.75 -11.90
CA ALA A 304 -10.51 -19.98 -10.49
C ALA A 304 -11.65 -20.58 -9.67
#